data_76dbbcba8bf5ca97052a23c3e75807e4
#
_entry.id   76dbbcba8bf5ca97052a23c3e75807e4
#
_cell.length_a   1.000
_cell.length_b   1.000
_cell.length_c   1.000
_cell.angle_alpha   90.00
_cell.angle_beta   90.00
_cell.angle_gamma   90.00
#
_symmetry.space_group_name_H-M   'P 1'
#
loop_
_entity.id
_entity.type
_entity.pdbx_description
1 polymer ?
#
loop_
_entity_poly.entity_id
_entity_poly.type
_entity_poly.pdbx_seq_one_letter_code
_entity_poly.pdbx_strand_id
1 'polypeptide(L)'
;MDTMTFLDKLNPQQRQVCVNEGNILLKACPGSGKTRTLTYKLAYSVQKYITSKKLNIAITYTNRAADEIKERLEKIDIPEDKVWVGTIHQFCLEFIIRPYTMYNERLRKGYHIIDDYVTKQYTDEIIEELGIDIGYDKPFKYPEIFEKYQTKLLNEKEIDFNDILSISYDLSLIHI
;
A
#
# COMPACT_ATOMS: atom_id res chain seq x y z
N MET A 1 23.28 -23.67 12.93
CA MET A 1 21.97 -24.28 12.65
C MET A 1 21.53 -23.76 11.28
N ASP A 2 21.19 -24.66 10.40
CA ASP A 2 20.76 -24.30 9.04
C ASP A 2 19.39 -23.62 9.13
N THR A 3 19.39 -22.30 9.15
CA THR A 3 18.22 -21.46 9.43
C THR A 3 17.22 -21.40 8.27
N MET A 4 17.46 -22.13 7.19
CA MET A 4 16.63 -22.07 5.96
C MET A 4 15.79 -23.35 5.71
N THR A 5 15.55 -24.15 6.75
CA THR A 5 14.75 -25.40 6.64
C THR A 5 13.32 -25.17 6.17
N PHE A 6 12.80 -23.95 6.30
CA PHE A 6 11.48 -23.59 5.77
C PHE A 6 11.40 -23.73 4.24
N LEU A 7 12.51 -23.60 3.50
CA LEU A 7 12.53 -23.77 2.04
C LEU A 7 12.26 -25.23 1.61
N ASP A 8 12.47 -26.20 2.49
CA ASP A 8 12.21 -27.61 2.20
C ASP A 8 10.71 -27.94 2.08
N LYS A 9 9.86 -27.03 2.58
CA LYS A 9 8.41 -27.10 2.44
C LYS A 9 7.90 -26.63 1.07
N LEU A 10 8.79 -26.17 0.19
CA LEU A 10 8.48 -25.64 -1.14
C LEU A 10 8.77 -26.68 -2.23
N ASN A 11 7.99 -26.62 -3.31
CA ASN A 11 8.35 -27.39 -4.50
C ASN A 11 9.59 -26.77 -5.20
N PRO A 12 10.24 -27.50 -6.12
CA PRO A 12 11.48 -27.01 -6.77
C PRO A 12 11.33 -25.65 -7.45
N GLN A 13 10.20 -25.39 -8.10
CA GLN A 13 9.96 -24.11 -8.80
C GLN A 13 9.75 -22.95 -7.81
N GLN A 14 9.00 -23.15 -6.75
CA GLN A 14 8.81 -22.16 -5.69
C GLN A 14 10.13 -21.87 -4.97
N ARG A 15 10.92 -22.93 -4.69
CA ARG A 15 12.26 -22.78 -4.08
C ARG A 15 13.18 -21.96 -4.97
N GLN A 16 13.19 -22.22 -6.28
CA GLN A 16 13.98 -21.45 -7.25
C GLN A 16 13.63 -19.96 -7.21
N VAL A 17 12.33 -19.61 -7.15
CA VAL A 17 11.89 -18.21 -7.02
C VAL A 17 12.43 -17.59 -5.73
N CYS A 18 12.41 -18.33 -4.61
CA CYS A 18 12.89 -17.82 -3.33
C CYS A 18 14.39 -17.50 -3.34
N VAL A 19 15.21 -18.33 -3.95
CA VAL A 19 16.67 -18.16 -3.93
C VAL A 19 17.22 -17.26 -5.04
N ASN A 20 16.45 -17.03 -6.12
CA ASN A 20 16.85 -16.14 -7.19
C ASN A 20 17.02 -14.70 -6.71
N GLU A 21 18.03 -14.02 -7.28
CA GLU A 21 18.30 -12.60 -7.04
C GLU A 21 17.79 -11.73 -8.20
N GLY A 22 17.68 -10.42 -7.95
CA GLY A 22 17.20 -9.45 -8.93
C GLY A 22 15.67 -9.39 -9.04
N ASN A 23 15.21 -8.74 -10.09
CA ASN A 23 13.79 -8.54 -10.34
C ASN A 23 13.14 -9.82 -10.85
N ILE A 24 12.04 -10.24 -10.21
CA ILE A 24 11.33 -11.49 -10.54
C ILE A 24 9.87 -11.18 -10.80
N LEU A 25 9.33 -11.64 -11.92
CA LEU A 25 7.92 -11.67 -12.21
C LEU A 25 7.38 -13.10 -12.04
N LEU A 26 6.62 -13.34 -10.95
CA LEU A 26 5.98 -14.63 -10.68
C LEU A 26 4.57 -14.67 -11.25
N LYS A 27 4.39 -15.39 -12.36
CA LYS A 27 3.07 -15.70 -12.93
C LYS A 27 2.62 -17.07 -12.46
N ALA A 28 1.42 -17.16 -11.87
CA ALA A 28 0.90 -18.41 -11.33
C ALA A 28 -0.63 -18.39 -11.24
N CYS A 29 -1.28 -19.54 -11.40
CA CYS A 29 -2.74 -19.67 -11.28
C CYS A 29 -3.26 -19.41 -9.87
N PRO A 30 -4.53 -19.10 -9.67
CA PRO A 30 -5.16 -19.12 -8.35
C PRO A 30 -4.90 -20.44 -7.64
N GLY A 31 -4.66 -20.41 -6.33
CA GLY A 31 -4.41 -21.61 -5.53
C GLY A 31 -3.00 -22.24 -5.65
N SER A 32 -2.16 -21.77 -6.57
CA SER A 32 -0.78 -22.31 -6.77
C SER A 32 0.24 -22.00 -5.67
N GLY A 33 -0.17 -21.22 -4.65
CA GLY A 33 0.69 -20.86 -3.53
C GLY A 33 1.55 -19.61 -3.78
N LYS A 34 1.10 -18.65 -4.60
CA LYS A 34 1.80 -17.37 -4.85
C LYS A 34 2.15 -16.64 -3.55
N THR A 35 1.16 -16.41 -2.68
CA THR A 35 1.36 -15.74 -1.39
C THR A 35 2.38 -16.49 -0.53
N ARG A 36 2.27 -17.83 -0.49
CA ARG A 36 3.24 -18.66 0.23
C ARG A 36 4.66 -18.46 -0.34
N THR A 37 4.82 -18.53 -1.65
CA THR A 37 6.14 -18.33 -2.29
C THR A 37 6.71 -16.95 -1.99
N LEU A 38 5.88 -15.90 -2.04
CA LEU A 38 6.27 -14.53 -1.71
C LEU A 38 6.73 -14.41 -0.25
N THR A 39 5.96 -14.97 0.70
CA THR A 39 6.33 -14.96 2.12
C THR A 39 7.66 -15.65 2.37
N TYR A 40 7.89 -16.81 1.73
CA TYR A 40 9.15 -17.53 1.88
C TYR A 40 10.33 -16.83 1.17
N LYS A 41 10.08 -16.12 0.06
CA LYS A 41 11.08 -15.25 -0.56
C LYS A 41 11.50 -14.13 0.37
N LEU A 42 10.52 -13.50 1.03
CA LEU A 42 10.74 -12.44 2.01
C LEU A 42 11.57 -12.96 3.20
N ALA A 43 11.18 -14.09 3.77
CA ALA A 43 11.92 -14.77 4.84
C ALA A 43 13.37 -15.11 4.43
N TYR A 44 13.55 -15.63 3.23
CA TYR A 44 14.89 -15.90 2.68
C TYR A 44 15.73 -14.64 2.59
N SER A 45 15.16 -13.54 2.08
CA SER A 45 15.86 -12.26 1.97
C SER A 45 16.29 -11.72 3.32
N VAL A 46 15.42 -11.79 4.33
CA VAL A 46 15.75 -11.38 5.70
C VAL A 46 16.90 -12.20 6.27
N GLN A 47 16.81 -13.52 6.19
CA GLN A 47 17.85 -14.40 6.76
C GLN A 47 19.19 -14.26 6.03
N LYS A 48 19.15 -14.12 4.69
CA LYS A 48 20.38 -13.93 3.89
C LYS A 48 21.09 -12.62 4.23
N TYR A 49 20.33 -11.57 4.53
CA TYR A 49 20.85 -10.23 4.80
C TYR A 49 20.57 -9.78 6.23
N ILE A 50 20.58 -10.69 7.19
CA ILE A 50 20.17 -10.46 8.58
C ILE A 50 20.97 -9.32 9.26
N THR A 51 22.21 -9.13 8.89
CA THR A 51 23.09 -8.05 9.41
C THR A 51 22.86 -6.71 8.70
N SER A 52 22.11 -6.69 7.61
CA SER A 52 21.80 -5.46 6.88
C SER A 52 20.84 -4.57 7.69
N LYS A 53 21.08 -3.26 7.58
CA LYS A 53 20.13 -2.25 8.12
C LYS A 53 18.93 -2.01 7.17
N LYS A 54 18.89 -2.66 6.02
CA LYS A 54 17.80 -2.51 5.05
C LYS A 54 16.55 -3.22 5.53
N LEU A 55 15.43 -2.54 5.41
CA LEU A 55 14.10 -3.08 5.66
C LEU A 55 13.62 -3.82 4.40
N ASN A 56 13.07 -5.02 4.58
CA ASN A 56 12.37 -5.75 3.52
C ASN A 56 10.90 -5.31 3.53
N ILE A 57 10.38 -4.90 2.38
CA ILE A 57 9.02 -4.38 2.26
C ILE A 57 8.18 -5.30 1.40
N ALA A 58 7.01 -5.69 1.94
CA ALA A 58 5.98 -6.40 1.20
C ALA A 58 4.71 -5.55 1.10
N ILE A 59 4.32 -5.21 -0.12
CA ILE A 59 3.12 -4.40 -0.38
C ILE A 59 2.04 -5.29 -0.95
N THR A 60 0.83 -5.17 -0.39
CA THR A 60 -0.37 -5.90 -0.83
C THR A 60 -1.49 -4.92 -1.22
N TYR A 61 -2.52 -5.45 -1.85
CA TYR A 61 -3.70 -4.68 -2.19
C TYR A 61 -4.69 -4.56 -1.02
N THR A 62 -4.77 -5.57 -0.15
CA THR A 62 -5.74 -5.61 0.96
C THR A 62 -5.07 -5.87 2.31
N ASN A 63 -5.68 -5.35 3.38
CA ASN A 63 -5.24 -5.61 4.75
C ASN A 63 -5.23 -7.13 5.06
N ARG A 64 -6.27 -7.85 4.64
CA ARG A 64 -6.35 -9.31 4.84
C ARG A 64 -5.13 -10.05 4.25
N ALA A 65 -4.68 -9.64 3.05
CA ALA A 65 -3.49 -10.26 2.44
C ALA A 65 -2.21 -9.88 3.20
N ALA A 66 -2.12 -8.67 3.74
CA ALA A 66 -1.01 -8.25 4.60
C ALA A 66 -0.97 -9.09 5.89
N ASP A 67 -2.11 -9.26 6.55
CA ASP A 67 -2.21 -10.02 7.79
C ASP A 67 -1.85 -11.49 7.57
N GLU A 68 -2.30 -12.10 6.47
CA GLU A 68 -1.91 -13.47 6.09
C GLU A 68 -0.39 -13.63 5.94
N ILE A 69 0.29 -12.63 5.36
CA ILE A 69 1.75 -12.65 5.23
C ILE A 69 2.41 -12.53 6.60
N LYS A 70 1.96 -11.61 7.46
CA LYS A 70 2.49 -11.42 8.82
C LYS A 70 2.39 -12.71 9.64
N GLU A 71 1.19 -13.31 9.73
CA GLU A 71 0.99 -14.56 10.44
C GLU A 71 1.90 -15.70 9.96
N ARG A 72 2.19 -15.74 8.67
CA ARG A 72 3.09 -16.75 8.11
C ARG A 72 4.55 -16.48 8.44
N LEU A 73 4.98 -15.21 8.50
CA LEU A 73 6.33 -14.81 8.90
C LEU A 73 6.58 -15.11 10.37
N GLU A 74 5.60 -14.85 11.24
CA GLU A 74 5.64 -15.21 12.66
C GLU A 74 5.88 -16.72 12.86
N LYS A 75 5.17 -17.57 12.08
CA LYS A 75 5.32 -19.04 12.14
C LYS A 75 6.70 -19.56 11.71
N ILE A 76 7.51 -18.74 11.07
CA ILE A 76 8.88 -19.05 10.65
C ILE A 76 9.94 -18.23 11.39
N ASP A 77 9.53 -17.59 12.48
CA ASP A 77 10.41 -16.85 13.41
C ASP A 77 11.28 -15.80 12.70
N ILE A 78 10.65 -15.00 11.83
CA ILE A 78 11.30 -13.87 11.15
C ILE A 78 11.20 -12.63 12.03
N PRO A 79 12.32 -11.93 12.32
CA PRO A 79 12.31 -10.71 13.12
C PRO A 79 11.42 -9.62 12.50
N GLU A 80 10.49 -9.07 13.28
CA GLU A 80 9.55 -8.03 12.82
C GLU A 80 10.25 -6.74 12.41
N ASP A 81 11.37 -6.39 13.07
CA ASP A 81 12.16 -5.20 12.77
C ASP A 81 12.86 -5.23 11.41
N LYS A 82 12.86 -6.39 10.74
CA LYS A 82 13.48 -6.60 9.42
C LYS A 82 12.50 -6.61 8.27
N VAL A 83 11.20 -6.59 8.57
CA VAL A 83 10.15 -6.71 7.56
C VAL A 83 9.02 -5.73 7.84
N TRP A 84 8.62 -5.01 6.82
CA TRP A 84 7.38 -4.25 6.85
C TRP A 84 6.38 -4.89 5.86
N VAL A 85 5.14 -5.08 6.30
CA VAL A 85 4.06 -5.65 5.47
C VAL A 85 2.82 -4.80 5.63
N GLY A 86 2.28 -4.32 4.54
CA GLY A 86 1.06 -3.50 4.55
C GLY A 86 0.49 -3.26 3.16
N THR A 87 -0.52 -2.40 3.09
CA THR A 87 -1.10 -1.95 1.82
C THR A 87 -0.29 -0.81 1.22
N ILE A 88 -0.53 -0.53 -0.08
CA ILE A 88 0.12 0.60 -0.76
C ILE A 88 -0.20 1.94 -0.06
N HIS A 89 -1.43 2.13 0.40
CA HIS A 89 -1.82 3.36 1.12
C HIS A 89 -1.09 3.49 2.46
N GLN A 90 -0.96 2.39 3.21
CA GLN A 90 -0.18 2.39 4.46
C GLN A 90 1.30 2.70 4.19
N PHE A 91 1.87 2.12 3.14
CA PHE A 91 3.24 2.41 2.71
C PHE A 91 3.42 3.90 2.39
N CYS A 92 2.54 4.46 1.57
CA CYS A 92 2.56 5.87 1.20
C CYS A 92 2.46 6.79 2.43
N LEU A 93 1.55 6.49 3.35
CA LEU A 93 1.38 7.27 4.57
C LEU A 93 2.60 7.21 5.47
N GLU A 94 3.16 6.03 5.69
CA GLU A 94 4.22 5.82 6.68
C GLU A 94 5.60 6.28 6.17
N PHE A 95 5.93 5.97 4.93
CA PHE A 95 7.26 6.20 4.39
C PHE A 95 7.39 7.44 3.51
N ILE A 96 6.28 8.01 3.03
CA ILE A 96 6.30 9.16 2.14
C ILE A 96 5.58 10.36 2.78
N ILE A 97 4.29 10.26 3.06
CA ILE A 97 3.52 11.43 3.52
C ILE A 97 4.01 11.91 4.89
N ARG A 98 4.00 11.05 5.91
CA ARG A 98 4.36 11.46 7.28
C ARG A 98 5.75 12.07 7.39
N PRO A 99 6.84 11.49 6.83
CA PRO A 99 8.16 12.07 6.89
C PRO A 99 8.31 13.37 6.10
N TYR A 100 7.55 13.53 5.01
CA TYR A 100 7.72 14.63 4.07
C TYR A 100 6.55 15.61 4.02
N THR A 101 5.66 15.58 5.02
CA THR A 101 4.49 16.48 5.15
C THR A 101 4.85 17.95 4.94
N MET A 102 6.01 18.39 5.43
CA MET A 102 6.46 19.79 5.37
C MET A 102 6.71 20.28 3.94
N TYR A 103 6.95 19.38 2.99
CA TYR A 103 7.23 19.71 1.59
C TYR A 103 5.97 19.84 0.74
N ASN A 104 4.80 19.52 1.30
CA ASN A 104 3.52 19.66 0.61
C ASN A 104 2.69 20.77 1.26
N GLU A 105 2.29 21.78 0.48
CA GLU A 105 1.56 22.95 0.98
C GLU A 105 0.21 22.61 1.60
N ARG A 106 -0.46 21.60 1.07
CA ARG A 106 -1.75 21.12 1.55
C ARG A 106 -1.63 20.43 2.91
N LEU A 107 -0.56 19.66 3.11
CA LEU A 107 -0.38 18.82 4.31
C LEU A 107 0.33 19.52 5.47
N ARG A 108 1.24 20.48 5.22
CA ARG A 108 2.08 21.11 6.25
C ARG A 108 1.31 21.82 7.36
N LYS A 109 0.04 22.17 7.13
CA LYS A 109 -0.84 22.82 8.12
C LYS A 109 -1.71 21.84 8.91
N GLY A 110 -1.43 20.56 8.79
CA GLY A 110 -2.25 19.46 9.32
C GLY A 110 -3.29 18.98 8.30
N TYR A 111 -3.66 17.72 8.42
CA TYR A 111 -4.67 17.08 7.56
C TYR A 111 -5.38 15.95 8.29
N HIS A 112 -6.59 15.64 7.86
CA HIS A 112 -7.37 14.47 8.27
C HIS A 112 -7.58 13.55 7.08
N ILE A 113 -7.61 12.26 7.33
CA ILE A 113 -7.89 11.26 6.29
C ILE A 113 -9.35 10.88 6.40
N ILE A 114 -10.09 11.02 5.30
CA ILE A 114 -11.47 10.58 5.21
C ILE A 114 -11.57 9.23 4.51
N ASP A 115 -12.58 8.47 4.88
CA ASP A 115 -12.88 7.18 4.28
C ASP A 115 -13.87 7.29 3.10
N ASP A 116 -14.15 6.16 2.46
CA ASP A 116 -15.09 6.07 1.34
C ASP A 116 -16.52 6.48 1.73
N TYR A 117 -16.90 6.33 3.00
CA TYR A 117 -18.22 6.73 3.47
C TYR A 117 -18.37 8.26 3.48
N VAL A 118 -17.40 8.98 4.04
CA VAL A 118 -17.38 10.45 4.03
C VAL A 118 -17.24 10.98 2.62
N THR A 119 -16.37 10.36 1.79
CA THR A 119 -16.24 10.68 0.36
C THR A 119 -17.60 10.60 -0.34
N LYS A 120 -18.35 9.55 -0.08
CA LYS A 120 -19.68 9.38 -0.65
C LYS A 120 -20.65 10.45 -0.16
N GLN A 121 -20.69 10.74 1.14
CA GLN A 121 -21.56 11.81 1.69
C GLN A 121 -21.30 13.14 1.00
N TYR A 122 -20.04 13.56 0.91
CA TYR A 122 -19.68 14.82 0.26
C TYR A 122 -20.07 14.85 -1.21
N THR A 123 -19.91 13.74 -1.88
CA THR A 123 -20.27 13.63 -3.30
C THR A 123 -21.77 13.71 -3.50
N ASP A 124 -22.56 13.03 -2.67
CA ASP A 124 -24.02 13.04 -2.73
C ASP A 124 -24.57 14.47 -2.44
N GLU A 125 -24.03 15.16 -1.44
CA GLU A 125 -24.37 16.56 -1.12
C GLU A 125 -24.06 17.50 -2.31
N ILE A 126 -22.91 17.33 -2.95
CA ILE A 126 -22.49 18.16 -4.09
C ILE A 126 -23.38 17.92 -5.31
N ILE A 127 -23.77 16.68 -5.58
CA ILE A 127 -24.67 16.31 -6.67
C ILE A 127 -26.02 16.97 -6.46
N GLU A 128 -26.56 16.90 -5.25
CA GLU A 128 -27.85 17.53 -4.90
C GLU A 128 -27.78 19.05 -5.05
N GLU A 129 -26.72 19.68 -4.55
CA GLU A 129 -26.52 21.13 -4.64
C GLU A 129 -26.39 21.63 -6.08
N LEU A 130 -25.70 20.87 -6.94
CA LEU A 130 -25.52 21.23 -8.36
C LEU A 130 -26.74 20.86 -9.22
N GLY A 131 -27.66 20.03 -8.70
CA GLY A 131 -28.83 19.56 -9.45
C GLY A 131 -28.47 18.71 -10.68
N ILE A 132 -27.31 18.02 -10.63
CA ILE A 132 -26.80 17.20 -11.74
C ILE A 132 -27.39 15.80 -11.62
N ASP A 133 -28.05 15.33 -12.67
CA ASP A 133 -28.45 13.91 -12.77
C ASP A 133 -27.29 13.09 -13.37
N ILE A 134 -26.64 12.31 -12.51
CA ILE A 134 -25.52 11.44 -12.93
C ILE A 134 -25.98 10.04 -13.41
N GLY A 135 -27.27 9.69 -13.22
CA GLY A 135 -27.79 8.36 -13.54
C GLY A 135 -26.97 7.24 -12.91
N TYR A 136 -26.38 6.36 -13.73
CA TYR A 136 -25.49 5.26 -13.31
C TYR A 136 -23.99 5.59 -13.41
N ASP A 137 -23.66 6.81 -13.78
CA ASP A 137 -22.27 7.22 -13.96
C ASP A 137 -21.54 7.46 -12.62
N LYS A 138 -20.21 7.39 -12.67
CA LYS A 138 -19.41 7.74 -11.50
C LYS A 138 -19.38 9.26 -11.33
N PRO A 139 -19.59 9.79 -10.13
CA PRO A 139 -19.64 11.23 -9.87
C PRO A 139 -18.45 12.00 -10.45
N PHE A 140 -17.25 11.49 -10.30
CA PHE A 140 -16.03 12.17 -10.74
C PHE A 140 -15.74 12.11 -12.25
N LYS A 141 -16.69 11.62 -13.05
CA LYS A 141 -16.71 11.88 -14.49
C LYS A 141 -17.17 13.31 -14.83
N TYR A 142 -17.82 13.98 -13.89
CA TYR A 142 -18.33 15.35 -14.03
C TYR A 142 -17.32 16.32 -13.41
N PRO A 143 -16.65 17.16 -14.21
CA PRO A 143 -15.62 18.08 -13.73
C PRO A 143 -16.11 18.98 -12.60
N GLU A 144 -17.33 19.49 -12.69
CA GLU A 144 -17.91 20.40 -11.70
C GLU A 144 -18.07 19.73 -10.32
N ILE A 145 -18.43 18.45 -10.29
CA ILE A 145 -18.53 17.68 -9.05
C ILE A 145 -17.12 17.46 -8.48
N PHE A 146 -16.18 17.10 -9.33
CA PHE A 146 -14.81 16.84 -8.89
C PHE A 146 -14.14 18.11 -8.34
N GLU A 147 -14.22 19.24 -9.03
CA GLU A 147 -13.64 20.52 -8.61
C GLU A 147 -14.22 20.98 -7.27
N LYS A 148 -15.55 20.87 -7.11
CA LYS A 148 -16.23 21.24 -5.86
C LYS A 148 -15.84 20.33 -4.71
N TYR A 149 -15.72 19.03 -4.97
CA TYR A 149 -15.26 18.05 -4.02
C TYR A 149 -13.82 18.33 -3.57
N GLN A 150 -12.89 18.58 -4.49
CA GLN A 150 -11.51 18.94 -4.17
C GLN A 150 -11.43 20.25 -3.37
N THR A 151 -12.27 21.24 -3.70
CA THR A 151 -12.35 22.49 -2.95
C THR A 151 -12.83 22.26 -1.52
N LYS A 152 -13.83 21.39 -1.31
CA LYS A 152 -14.32 21.01 0.02
C LYS A 152 -13.22 20.36 0.84
N LEU A 153 -12.50 19.37 0.28
CA LEU A 153 -11.37 18.71 0.95
C LEU A 153 -10.28 19.70 1.38
N LEU A 154 -9.94 20.66 0.52
CA LEU A 154 -8.95 21.69 0.82
C LEU A 154 -9.39 22.58 1.99
N ASN A 155 -10.66 23.01 2.01
CA ASN A 155 -11.19 23.87 3.05
C ASN A 155 -11.24 23.20 4.41
N GLU A 156 -11.63 21.91 4.44
CA GLU A 156 -11.70 21.09 5.65
C GLU A 156 -10.35 20.52 6.07
N LYS A 157 -9.29 20.74 5.29
CA LYS A 157 -7.96 20.13 5.48
C LYS A 157 -8.01 18.61 5.48
N GLU A 158 -8.72 18.06 4.54
CA GLU A 158 -8.92 16.62 4.41
C GLU A 158 -8.24 16.08 3.14
N ILE A 159 -7.91 14.80 3.20
CA ILE A 159 -7.43 14.02 2.06
C ILE A 159 -8.16 12.67 2.02
N ASP A 160 -8.46 12.19 0.83
CA ASP A 160 -9.04 10.86 0.62
C ASP A 160 -7.96 9.82 0.25
N PHE A 161 -8.39 8.57 -0.01
CA PHE A 161 -7.46 7.51 -0.41
C PHE A 161 -6.78 7.78 -1.77
N ASN A 162 -7.42 8.48 -2.71
CA ASN A 162 -6.80 8.84 -3.98
C ASN A 162 -5.75 9.93 -3.79
N ASP A 163 -6.03 10.90 -2.91
CA ASP A 163 -5.07 11.93 -2.53
C ASP A 163 -3.81 11.34 -1.89
N ILE A 164 -3.93 10.30 -1.06
CA ILE A 164 -2.77 9.61 -0.48
C ILE A 164 -1.81 9.15 -1.58
N LEU A 165 -2.32 8.56 -2.66
CA LEU A 165 -1.49 8.06 -3.75
C LEU A 165 -0.92 9.21 -4.59
N SER A 166 -1.75 10.19 -4.99
CA SER A 166 -1.32 11.31 -5.82
C SER A 166 -0.29 12.20 -5.12
N ILE A 167 -0.54 12.57 -3.87
CA ILE A 167 0.39 13.36 -3.07
C ILE A 167 1.70 12.60 -2.84
N SER A 168 1.62 11.29 -2.59
CA SER A 168 2.84 10.47 -2.43
C SER A 168 3.64 10.41 -3.73
N TYR A 169 2.99 10.32 -4.88
CA TYR A 169 3.66 10.39 -6.17
C TYR A 169 4.39 11.74 -6.34
N ASP A 170 3.71 12.86 -6.10
CA ASP A 170 4.29 14.20 -6.20
C ASP A 170 5.49 14.37 -5.25
N LEU A 171 5.34 13.95 -3.99
CA LEU A 171 6.43 13.99 -3.01
C LEU A 171 7.62 13.12 -3.43
N SER A 172 7.38 11.98 -4.07
CA SER A 172 8.46 11.10 -4.54
C SER A 172 9.29 11.70 -5.68
N LEU A 173 8.77 12.68 -6.40
CA LEU A 173 9.47 13.41 -7.45
C LEU A 173 10.33 14.55 -6.92
N ILE A 174 10.15 14.95 -5.66
CA ILE A 174 11.00 15.93 -5.01
C ILE A 174 12.33 15.24 -4.71
N HIS A 175 13.39 15.68 -5.39
CA HIS A 175 14.74 15.21 -5.10
C HIS A 175 15.18 15.78 -3.74
N ILE A 176 15.05 14.94 -2.74
CA ILE A 176 15.45 15.24 -1.36
C ILE A 176 16.87 14.73 -1.15
#